data_3dbdcb88d3aaa73812fbb751cecb2197
#
_entry.id   3dbdcb88d3aaa73812fbb751cecb2197
#
_cell.length_a   1.000
_cell.length_b   1.000
_cell.length_c   1.000
_cell.angle_alpha   90.00
_cell.angle_beta   90.00
_cell.angle_gamma   90.00
#
_symmetry.space_group_name_H-M   'P 1'
#
loop_
_entity.id
_entity.type
_entity.pdbx_description
1 polymer ?
#
loop_
_entity_poly.entity_id
_entity_poly.type
_entity_poly.pdbx_seq_one_letter_code
_entity_poly.pdbx_strand_id
1 'polypeptide(L)'
;MKLATIVAAALVVAVLTTAAALGSAGTKAGGLPTIDVTSDGNSISVTGTLESGAVDVHTVATGASGTPIFIRLNDGVTADQVIAFLQSKKANDPNNIEPYGSIVFDWEYGPGTSDVQTILQPGNYLAVDGTVNSPTKWPHTTFSISANSSPASLPAADAWQKSVEYKFRGSKTLHVGQVIRTSNAGWLVHMMIGFEVKSPAAGRKLMRRFRTLGSNGFDPDLLKGGDFSFFGPVSHGAVQQFVLEYQQTGWYVEVCFMQTQDGREHARLGMERLIHVV
;
A
#
# COMPACT_ATOMS: atom_id res chain seq x y z
N MET A 1 7.13 -17.23 3.26
CA MET A 1 6.57 -16.56 2.07
C MET A 1 7.44 -15.35 1.79
N LYS A 2 7.86 -15.10 0.54
CA LYS A 2 8.68 -13.94 0.19
C LYS A 2 7.81 -12.67 0.19
N LEU A 3 8.37 -11.47 0.40
CA LEU A 3 7.67 -10.19 0.23
C LEU A 3 6.86 -10.18 -1.09
N ALA A 4 7.48 -10.70 -2.18
CA ALA A 4 6.83 -10.96 -3.46
C ALA A 4 5.65 -11.96 -3.41
N THR A 5 5.62 -12.87 -2.46
CA THR A 5 4.53 -13.87 -2.34
C THR A 5 3.35 -13.31 -1.53
N ILE A 6 3.57 -12.28 -0.73
CA ILE A 6 2.50 -11.62 0.02
C ILE A 6 1.75 -10.65 -0.89
N VAL A 7 2.47 -9.92 -1.75
CA VAL A 7 1.87 -9.17 -2.87
C VAL A 7 1.13 -10.12 -3.82
N ALA A 8 1.68 -11.33 -4.08
CA ALA A 8 1.04 -12.33 -4.92
C ALA A 8 -0.14 -13.07 -4.27
N ALA A 9 -0.23 -13.13 -2.94
CA ALA A 9 -1.42 -13.72 -2.29
C ALA A 9 -2.65 -12.80 -2.42
N ALA A 10 -2.45 -11.50 -2.63
CA ALA A 10 -3.51 -10.57 -3.03
C ALA A 10 -3.88 -10.75 -4.52
N LEU A 11 -2.96 -11.24 -5.36
CA LEU A 11 -3.14 -11.37 -6.81
C LEU A 11 -3.82 -12.67 -7.26
N VAL A 12 -4.11 -13.63 -6.41
CA VAL A 12 -4.72 -14.93 -6.81
C VAL A 12 -6.24 -14.83 -7.00
N VAL A 13 -6.86 -13.68 -6.81
CA VAL A 13 -8.27 -13.45 -7.17
C VAL A 13 -8.41 -12.35 -8.24
N ALA A 14 -7.58 -12.40 -9.27
CA ALA A 14 -7.90 -11.71 -10.51
C ALA A 14 -9.03 -12.47 -11.22
N VAL A 15 -10.24 -12.33 -10.74
CA VAL A 15 -11.42 -12.56 -11.57
C VAL A 15 -11.46 -11.42 -12.58
N LEU A 16 -11.27 -11.76 -13.85
CA LEU A 16 -11.46 -10.90 -15.01
C LEU A 16 -12.81 -10.17 -14.91
N THR A 17 -12.85 -9.04 -14.26
CA THR A 17 -13.87 -8.04 -14.50
C THR A 17 -13.26 -7.01 -15.43
N THR A 18 -13.70 -7.01 -16.68
CA THR A 18 -13.50 -5.90 -17.60
C THR A 18 -14.16 -4.66 -16.99
N ALA A 19 -13.45 -3.98 -16.10
CA ALA A 19 -13.82 -2.64 -15.68
C ALA A 19 -13.43 -1.72 -16.82
N ALA A 20 -14.44 -1.17 -17.49
CA ALA A 20 -14.23 -0.07 -18.41
C ALA A 20 -13.54 1.05 -17.64
N ALA A 21 -12.32 1.41 -18.04
CA ALA A 21 -11.60 2.54 -17.57
C ALA A 21 -12.36 3.82 -17.97
N LEU A 22 -13.28 4.25 -17.13
CA LEU A 22 -13.74 5.63 -17.13
C LEU A 22 -12.68 6.39 -16.33
N GLY A 23 -11.71 6.96 -17.05
CA GLY A 23 -10.78 7.92 -16.48
C GLY A 23 -11.56 9.08 -15.87
N SER A 24 -11.87 9.00 -14.61
CA SER A 24 -12.30 10.13 -13.82
C SER A 24 -11.04 10.95 -13.52
N ALA A 25 -10.95 12.13 -14.11
CA ALA A 25 -10.03 13.16 -13.65
C ALA A 25 -10.43 13.53 -12.23
N GLY A 26 -9.87 12.84 -11.25
CA GLY A 26 -10.02 13.20 -9.85
C GLY A 26 -9.68 14.67 -9.70
N THR A 27 -10.57 15.44 -9.09
CA THR A 27 -10.29 16.82 -8.73
C THR A 27 -9.07 16.83 -7.83
N LYS A 28 -7.93 17.36 -8.36
CA LYS A 28 -6.70 17.56 -7.59
C LYS A 28 -7.07 18.25 -6.27
N ALA A 29 -6.93 17.53 -5.17
CA ALA A 29 -7.00 18.13 -3.85
C ALA A 29 -5.89 19.19 -3.79
N GLY A 30 -6.29 20.47 -3.84
CA GLY A 30 -5.53 21.66 -4.17
C GLY A 30 -4.04 21.65 -3.89
N GLY A 31 -3.26 21.79 -4.95
CA GLY A 31 -2.00 22.53 -4.93
C GLY A 31 -0.78 21.92 -4.30
N LEU A 32 -0.73 20.61 -3.98
CA LEU A 32 0.51 19.97 -3.53
C LEU A 32 1.51 19.86 -4.69
N PRO A 33 2.83 19.94 -4.40
CA PRO A 33 3.86 19.58 -5.37
C PRO A 33 3.65 18.16 -5.87
N THR A 34 3.80 17.94 -7.18
CA THR A 34 3.56 16.63 -7.80
C THR A 34 4.87 15.92 -8.06
N ILE A 35 4.89 14.64 -7.72
CA ILE A 35 5.89 13.66 -8.16
C ILE A 35 5.20 12.75 -9.18
N ASP A 36 5.75 12.70 -10.39
CA ASP A 36 5.26 11.87 -11.48
C ASP A 36 6.00 10.53 -11.49
N VAL A 37 5.26 9.43 -11.43
CA VAL A 37 5.77 8.07 -11.51
C VAL A 37 5.19 7.39 -12.74
N THR A 38 6.06 6.87 -13.59
CA THR A 38 5.62 6.08 -14.76
C THR A 38 6.16 4.67 -14.63
N SER A 39 5.31 3.67 -14.82
CA SER A 39 5.69 2.27 -14.88
C SER A 39 5.06 1.57 -16.08
N ASP A 40 5.85 0.74 -16.76
CA ASP A 40 5.42 -0.09 -17.89
C ASP A 40 5.62 -1.59 -17.66
N GLY A 41 5.95 -1.98 -16.42
CA GLY A 41 6.27 -3.34 -16.02
C GLY A 41 7.73 -3.77 -16.33
N ASN A 42 8.47 -2.99 -17.14
CA ASN A 42 9.87 -3.22 -17.45
C ASN A 42 10.79 -2.09 -16.94
N SER A 43 10.23 -0.92 -16.74
CA SER A 43 10.91 0.26 -16.22
C SER A 43 10.03 1.02 -15.24
N ILE A 44 10.65 1.78 -14.36
CA ILE A 44 10.01 2.77 -13.50
C ILE A 44 10.81 4.07 -13.55
N SER A 45 10.13 5.19 -13.67
CA SER A 45 10.74 6.52 -13.61
C SER A 45 10.05 7.38 -12.57
N VAL A 46 10.80 8.29 -11.95
CA VAL A 46 10.32 9.25 -10.95
C VAL A 46 10.84 10.63 -11.35
N THR A 47 9.93 11.58 -11.53
CA THR A 47 10.22 12.96 -11.94
C THR A 47 9.33 13.95 -11.19
N GLY A 48 9.38 15.24 -11.54
CA GLY A 48 8.53 16.27 -10.93
C GLY A 48 9.22 17.03 -9.80
N THR A 49 8.46 17.46 -8.79
CA THR A 49 8.99 18.25 -7.68
C THR A 49 9.53 17.35 -6.58
N LEU A 50 10.85 17.21 -6.54
CA LEU A 50 11.57 16.31 -5.61
C LEU A 50 12.02 17.08 -4.35
N GLU A 51 11.08 17.61 -3.60
CA GLU A 51 11.30 18.37 -2.36
C GLU A 51 10.51 17.78 -1.20
N SER A 52 11.01 17.95 0.02
CA SER A 52 10.39 17.40 1.23
C SER A 52 9.08 18.10 1.60
N GLY A 53 8.18 17.35 2.23
CA GLY A 53 6.86 17.77 2.64
C GLY A 53 5.76 16.87 2.09
N ALA A 54 4.53 17.35 2.14
CA ALA A 54 3.41 16.67 1.51
C ALA A 54 3.50 16.83 -0.02
N VAL A 55 3.33 15.73 -0.73
CA VAL A 55 3.37 15.65 -2.20
C VAL A 55 2.18 14.84 -2.71
N ASP A 56 1.80 15.11 -3.95
CA ASP A 56 0.88 14.29 -4.72
C ASP A 56 1.70 13.36 -5.62
N VAL A 57 1.59 12.05 -5.40
CA VAL A 57 2.24 11.04 -6.23
C VAL A 57 1.27 10.67 -7.34
N HIS A 58 1.50 11.25 -8.51
CA HIS A 58 0.76 10.95 -9.73
C HIS A 58 1.42 9.77 -10.44
N THR A 59 0.72 8.65 -10.49
CA THR A 59 1.24 7.41 -11.06
C THR A 59 0.55 7.07 -12.37
N VAL A 60 1.33 6.66 -13.37
CA VAL A 60 0.83 6.19 -14.68
C VAL A 60 1.37 4.78 -14.94
N ALA A 61 0.47 3.79 -14.98
CA ALA A 61 0.78 2.43 -15.42
C ALA A 61 0.36 2.24 -16.87
N THR A 62 1.33 2.03 -17.74
CA THR A 62 1.08 1.73 -19.17
C THR A 62 1.01 0.23 -19.46
N GLY A 63 1.34 -0.61 -18.45
CA GLY A 63 1.19 -2.06 -18.47
C GLY A 63 -0.14 -2.56 -17.90
N ALA A 64 -0.15 -3.79 -17.38
CA ALA A 64 -1.35 -4.40 -16.81
C ALA A 64 -1.74 -3.79 -15.45
N SER A 65 -0.76 -3.36 -14.67
CA SER A 65 -0.90 -2.70 -13.37
C SER A 65 0.41 -2.01 -13.01
N GLY A 66 0.44 -1.24 -11.92
CA GLY A 66 1.63 -0.65 -11.34
C GLY A 66 1.59 -0.74 -9.82
N THR A 67 2.75 -1.00 -9.22
CA THR A 67 2.91 -1.03 -7.76
C THR A 67 4.18 -0.26 -7.39
N PRO A 68 4.15 1.09 -7.47
CA PRO A 68 5.29 1.89 -7.06
C PRO A 68 5.49 1.79 -5.56
N ILE A 69 6.71 1.41 -5.17
CA ILE A 69 7.15 1.33 -3.79
C ILE A 69 8.32 2.29 -3.62
N PHE A 70 8.25 3.21 -2.66
CA PHE A 70 9.35 4.10 -2.31
C PHE A 70 10.00 3.66 -1.01
N ILE A 71 11.28 3.38 -1.07
CA ILE A 71 12.12 3.04 0.08
C ILE A 71 13.09 4.20 0.31
N ARG A 72 12.95 4.91 1.43
CA ARG A 72 13.91 5.91 1.86
C ARG A 72 15.13 5.17 2.41
N LEU A 73 16.29 5.42 1.84
CA LEU A 73 17.54 4.77 2.21
C LEU A 73 18.09 5.36 3.52
N ASN A 74 18.66 4.52 4.37
CA ASN A 74 19.45 4.99 5.50
C ASN A 74 20.78 5.59 5.02
N ASP A 75 21.40 6.45 5.83
CA ASP A 75 22.67 7.08 5.48
C ASP A 75 23.76 6.02 5.19
N GLY A 76 24.42 6.18 4.04
CA GLY A 76 25.46 5.26 3.59
C GLY A 76 24.96 3.96 2.96
N VAL A 77 23.66 3.72 2.90
CA VAL A 77 23.07 2.55 2.24
C VAL A 77 22.90 2.84 0.75
N THR A 78 23.27 1.87 -0.08
CA THR A 78 23.10 1.95 -1.55
C THR A 78 21.84 1.23 -2.01
N ALA A 79 21.33 1.60 -3.17
CA ALA A 79 20.22 0.91 -3.83
C ALA A 79 20.51 -0.58 -4.03
N ASP A 80 21.73 -0.94 -4.44
CA ASP A 80 22.13 -2.33 -4.66
C ASP A 80 22.03 -3.17 -3.38
N GLN A 81 22.36 -2.60 -2.22
CA GLN A 81 22.22 -3.28 -0.94
C GLN A 81 20.75 -3.58 -0.62
N VAL A 82 19.84 -2.63 -0.90
CA VAL A 82 18.41 -2.83 -0.73
C VAL A 82 17.87 -3.88 -1.72
N ILE A 83 18.27 -3.81 -2.98
CA ILE A 83 17.88 -4.81 -3.99
C ILE A 83 18.37 -6.21 -3.60
N ALA A 84 19.62 -6.34 -3.14
CA ALA A 84 20.17 -7.61 -2.65
C ALA A 84 19.39 -8.13 -1.43
N PHE A 85 18.99 -7.24 -0.51
CA PHE A 85 18.12 -7.60 0.62
C PHE A 85 16.77 -8.10 0.11
N LEU A 86 16.06 -7.36 -0.76
CA LEU A 86 14.74 -7.73 -1.29
C LEU A 86 14.76 -9.09 -2.01
N GLN A 87 15.89 -9.45 -2.62
CA GLN A 87 16.11 -10.75 -3.28
C GLN A 87 16.46 -11.88 -2.31
N SER A 88 16.79 -11.56 -1.08
CA SER A 88 17.21 -12.54 -0.07
C SER A 88 16.04 -13.19 0.65
N LYS A 89 16.30 -14.31 1.34
CA LYS A 89 15.31 -14.92 2.23
C LYS A 89 14.99 -14.06 3.46
N LYS A 90 15.86 -13.10 3.83
CA LYS A 90 15.62 -12.19 4.96
C LYS A 90 14.43 -11.26 4.69
N ALA A 91 14.14 -10.95 3.42
CA ALA A 91 12.98 -10.16 3.03
C ALA A 91 11.63 -10.89 3.23
N ASN A 92 11.64 -12.17 3.64
CA ASN A 92 10.40 -12.84 4.07
C ASN A 92 9.80 -12.21 5.33
N ASP A 93 10.63 -11.64 6.20
CA ASP A 93 10.20 -10.74 7.26
C ASP A 93 10.48 -9.30 6.78
N PRO A 94 9.45 -8.52 6.45
CA PRO A 94 9.62 -7.17 5.91
C PRO A 94 10.23 -6.20 6.93
N ASN A 95 10.19 -6.52 8.22
CA ASN A 95 10.81 -5.70 9.26
C ASN A 95 12.34 -5.69 9.16
N ASN A 96 12.93 -6.69 8.52
CA ASN A 96 14.37 -6.74 8.24
C ASN A 96 14.83 -5.68 7.22
N ILE A 97 13.94 -4.84 6.69
CA ILE A 97 14.29 -3.67 5.87
C ILE A 97 14.93 -2.55 6.72
N GLU A 98 14.64 -2.49 8.02
CA GLU A 98 15.05 -1.39 8.92
C GLU A 98 16.54 -1.02 8.84
N PRO A 99 17.51 -1.94 8.78
CA PRO A 99 18.92 -1.59 8.62
C PRO A 99 19.26 -0.93 7.28
N TYR A 100 18.41 -1.07 6.29
CA TYR A 100 18.63 -0.56 4.93
C TYR A 100 17.83 0.70 4.65
N GLY A 101 16.68 0.86 5.28
CA GLY A 101 15.80 1.99 5.01
C GLY A 101 14.38 1.76 5.55
N SER A 102 13.46 2.59 5.06
CA SER A 102 12.05 2.55 5.44
C SER A 102 11.18 2.57 4.19
N ILE A 103 10.20 1.69 4.12
CA ILE A 103 9.16 1.72 3.08
C ILE A 103 8.19 2.85 3.44
N VAL A 104 8.22 3.94 2.70
CA VAL A 104 7.44 5.15 3.03
C VAL A 104 6.20 5.33 2.16
N PHE A 105 6.14 4.62 1.04
CA PHE A 105 5.03 4.62 0.11
C PHE A 105 4.94 3.25 -0.57
N ASP A 106 3.73 2.73 -0.68
CA ASP A 106 3.44 1.50 -1.41
C ASP A 106 1.97 1.55 -1.84
N TRP A 107 1.73 1.60 -3.14
CA TRP A 107 0.40 1.73 -3.69
C TRP A 107 0.21 0.87 -4.93
N GLU A 108 -0.70 -0.10 -4.84
CA GLU A 108 -1.09 -0.95 -5.97
C GLU A 108 -2.31 -0.36 -6.68
N TYR A 109 -2.27 -0.30 -8.00
CA TYR A 109 -3.38 0.17 -8.81
C TYR A 109 -3.44 -0.58 -10.16
N GLY A 110 -4.62 -0.59 -10.77
CA GLY A 110 -4.83 -1.15 -12.11
C GLY A 110 -4.19 -0.30 -13.21
N PRO A 111 -4.33 -0.70 -14.48
CA PRO A 111 -3.84 0.10 -15.60
C PRO A 111 -4.52 1.47 -15.63
N GLY A 112 -3.76 2.51 -16.00
CA GLY A 112 -4.24 3.89 -16.05
C GLY A 112 -3.49 4.81 -15.11
N THR A 113 -4.19 5.71 -14.45
CA THR A 113 -3.60 6.72 -13.54
C THR A 113 -4.14 6.57 -12.13
N SER A 114 -3.31 6.96 -11.15
CA SER A 114 -3.70 7.06 -9.75
C SER A 114 -3.00 8.25 -9.08
N ASP A 115 -3.71 8.97 -8.23
CA ASP A 115 -3.21 10.10 -7.44
C ASP A 115 -3.30 9.75 -5.96
N VAL A 116 -2.16 9.74 -5.28
CA VAL A 116 -2.06 9.45 -3.84
C VAL A 116 -1.13 10.43 -3.17
N GLN A 117 -1.59 11.08 -2.14
CA GLN A 117 -0.79 12.03 -1.37
C GLN A 117 0.01 11.31 -0.29
N THR A 118 1.24 11.75 -0.08
CA THR A 118 2.11 11.24 0.99
C THR A 118 3.00 12.36 1.54
N ILE A 119 3.77 12.04 2.58
CA ILE A 119 4.77 12.96 3.16
C ILE A 119 6.15 12.34 2.95
N LEU A 120 7.02 13.05 2.24
CA LEU A 120 8.41 12.62 2.03
C LEU A 120 9.37 13.49 2.83
N GLN A 121 10.38 12.85 3.40
CA GLN A 121 11.46 13.49 4.14
C GLN A 121 12.67 13.70 3.20
N PRO A 122 13.58 14.64 3.48
CA PRO A 122 14.84 14.74 2.73
C PRO A 122 15.62 13.42 2.76
N GLY A 123 16.31 13.09 1.68
CA GLY A 123 17.16 11.91 1.61
C GLY A 123 17.18 11.25 0.25
N ASN A 124 17.87 10.11 0.18
CA ASN A 124 17.95 9.28 -1.01
C ASN A 124 16.89 8.19 -0.96
N TYR A 125 16.34 7.87 -2.11
CA TYR A 125 15.26 6.92 -2.26
C TYR A 125 15.55 5.90 -3.37
N LEU A 126 15.04 4.72 -3.17
CA LEU A 126 14.86 3.70 -4.20
C LEU A 126 13.38 3.60 -4.51
N ALA A 127 13.01 3.79 -5.79
CA ALA A 127 11.70 3.41 -6.30
C ALA A 127 11.80 2.05 -6.97
N VAL A 128 10.86 1.16 -6.66
CA VAL A 128 10.73 -0.14 -7.32
C VAL A 128 9.28 -0.32 -7.79
N ASP A 129 9.09 -1.07 -8.89
CA ASP A 129 7.76 -1.54 -9.28
C ASP A 129 7.57 -2.99 -8.81
N GLY A 130 6.73 -3.18 -7.79
CA GLY A 130 6.45 -4.47 -7.17
C GLY A 130 5.45 -5.35 -7.91
N THR A 131 4.95 -4.94 -9.08
CA THR A 131 3.91 -5.65 -9.85
C THR A 131 4.31 -7.09 -10.22
N VAL A 132 5.58 -7.32 -10.51
CA VAL A 132 6.08 -8.64 -10.91
C VAL A 132 6.36 -9.50 -9.67
N ASN A 133 5.83 -10.73 -9.63
CA ASN A 133 5.98 -11.69 -8.52
C ASN A 133 7.41 -12.17 -8.20
N SER A 134 8.44 -11.47 -8.70
CA SER A 134 9.83 -11.83 -8.45
C SER A 134 10.67 -10.58 -8.20
N PRO A 135 11.14 -10.34 -6.97
CA PRO A 135 11.98 -9.18 -6.65
C PRO A 135 13.25 -9.10 -7.50
N THR A 136 13.71 -10.23 -8.08
CA THR A 136 14.86 -10.24 -9.00
C THR A 136 14.58 -9.56 -10.34
N LYS A 137 13.31 -9.29 -10.64
CA LYS A 137 12.86 -8.71 -11.90
C LYS A 137 12.21 -7.34 -11.72
N TRP A 138 12.17 -6.81 -10.49
CA TRP A 138 11.55 -5.53 -10.22
C TRP A 138 12.32 -4.40 -10.92
N PRO A 139 11.67 -3.68 -11.82
CA PRO A 139 12.23 -2.43 -12.33
C PRO A 139 12.47 -1.48 -11.17
N HIS A 140 13.57 -0.76 -11.21
CA HIS A 140 13.90 0.19 -10.14
C HIS A 140 14.70 1.38 -10.66
N THR A 141 14.61 2.48 -9.92
CA THR A 141 15.39 3.70 -10.13
C THR A 141 15.67 4.37 -8.79
N THR A 142 16.64 5.24 -8.75
CA THR A 142 16.95 6.07 -7.57
C THR A 142 16.56 7.51 -7.82
N PHE A 143 16.14 8.20 -6.75
CA PHE A 143 15.89 9.63 -6.76
C PHE A 143 16.24 10.23 -5.39
N SER A 144 16.35 11.54 -5.31
CA SER A 144 16.66 12.23 -4.06
C SER A 144 15.63 13.32 -3.80
N ILE A 145 15.18 13.40 -2.56
CA ILE A 145 14.31 14.47 -2.07
C ILE A 145 15.17 15.50 -1.37
N SER A 146 15.16 16.73 -1.87
CA SER A 146 15.85 17.87 -1.26
C SER A 146 15.07 18.44 -0.08
N ALA A 147 15.77 19.07 0.86
CA ALA A 147 15.13 19.77 1.95
C ALA A 147 14.39 21.02 1.42
N ASN A 148 13.13 21.15 1.79
CA ASN A 148 12.34 22.37 1.54
C ASN A 148 12.24 23.18 2.83
N SER A 149 12.54 24.48 2.77
CA SER A 149 12.46 25.38 3.91
C SER A 149 11.01 25.70 4.35
N SER A 150 10.05 25.43 3.46
CA SER A 150 8.61 25.65 3.70
C SER A 150 7.81 24.44 3.19
N PRO A 151 7.96 23.26 3.82
CA PRO A 151 7.33 22.03 3.32
C PRO A 151 5.81 22.14 3.38
N ALA A 152 5.15 21.67 2.33
CA ALA A 152 3.70 21.58 2.29
C ALA A 152 3.18 20.59 3.33
N SER A 153 1.95 20.80 3.80
CA SER A 153 1.24 19.89 4.70
C SER A 153 0.10 19.20 3.95
N LEU A 154 -0.22 17.97 4.34
CA LEU A 154 -1.40 17.28 3.80
C LEU A 154 -2.68 18.09 4.10
N PRO A 155 -3.58 18.25 3.10
CA PRO A 155 -4.90 18.83 3.34
C PRO A 155 -5.68 18.00 4.37
N ALA A 156 -6.73 18.61 4.93
CA ALA A 156 -7.60 17.87 5.87
C ALA A 156 -8.19 16.62 5.22
N ALA A 157 -8.27 15.55 6.00
CA ALA A 157 -8.93 14.31 5.61
C ALA A 157 -10.31 14.21 6.28
N ASP A 158 -11.27 13.57 5.60
CA ASP A 158 -12.62 13.34 6.15
C ASP A 158 -12.66 12.17 7.13
N ALA A 159 -11.81 11.18 6.87
CA ALA A 159 -11.69 10.01 7.72
C ALA A 159 -10.23 9.55 7.81
N TRP A 160 -9.96 8.75 8.85
CA TRP A 160 -8.62 8.21 9.04
C TRP A 160 -8.65 6.73 9.41
N GLN A 161 -7.60 6.04 9.00
CA GLN A 161 -7.31 4.64 9.28
C GLN A 161 -5.87 4.52 9.78
N LYS A 162 -5.63 3.74 10.81
CA LYS A 162 -4.31 3.60 11.43
C LYS A 162 -3.98 2.15 11.70
N SER A 163 -2.80 1.72 11.26
CA SER A 163 -2.18 0.49 11.75
C SER A 163 -1.43 0.77 13.05
N VAL A 164 -1.61 -0.09 14.03
CA VAL A 164 -0.80 -0.20 15.24
C VAL A 164 -0.55 -1.69 15.44
N GLU A 165 0.35 -2.06 16.39
CA GLU A 165 0.66 -3.48 16.55
C GLU A 165 -0.60 -4.33 16.70
N TYR A 166 -0.80 -5.22 15.71
CA TYR A 166 -1.88 -6.21 15.59
C TYR A 166 -3.30 -5.65 15.67
N LYS A 167 -3.48 -4.35 15.34
CA LYS A 167 -4.81 -3.71 15.33
C LYS A 167 -4.90 -2.62 14.27
N PHE A 168 -6.10 -2.47 13.71
CA PHE A 168 -6.50 -1.27 13.00
C PHE A 168 -7.34 -0.36 13.89
N ARG A 169 -7.12 0.95 13.76
CA ARG A 169 -7.89 1.99 14.45
C ARG A 169 -8.45 2.98 13.44
N GLY A 170 -9.43 3.75 13.83
CA GLY A 170 -10.05 4.79 13.01
C GLY A 170 -11.48 4.46 12.63
N SER A 171 -11.96 5.13 11.58
CA SER A 171 -13.34 5.05 11.11
C SER A 171 -13.71 3.63 10.70
N LYS A 172 -14.86 3.16 11.14
CA LYS A 172 -15.44 1.87 10.74
C LYS A 172 -16.49 2.01 9.66
N THR A 173 -16.97 3.22 9.43
CA THR A 173 -17.82 3.58 8.32
C THR A 173 -17.07 4.60 7.48
N LEU A 174 -17.00 4.36 6.19
CA LEU A 174 -16.40 5.21 5.20
C LEU A 174 -17.43 5.52 4.12
N HIS A 175 -17.32 6.67 3.47
CA HIS A 175 -18.21 7.04 2.37
C HIS A 175 -17.40 7.17 1.08
N VAL A 176 -17.96 6.67 -0.02
CA VAL A 176 -17.38 6.92 -1.34
C VAL A 176 -17.25 8.41 -1.58
N GLY A 177 -16.13 8.83 -2.15
CA GLY A 177 -15.79 10.25 -2.35
C GLY A 177 -15.09 10.93 -1.17
N GLN A 178 -15.00 10.30 0.01
CA GLN A 178 -14.24 10.85 1.14
C GLN A 178 -12.73 10.81 0.90
N VAL A 179 -12.05 11.83 1.41
CA VAL A 179 -10.59 11.84 1.56
C VAL A 179 -10.21 11.00 2.77
N ILE A 180 -9.55 9.88 2.52
CA ILE A 180 -9.11 8.95 3.56
C ILE A 180 -7.63 9.13 3.81
N ARG A 181 -7.22 9.35 5.07
CA ARG A 181 -5.84 9.32 5.49
C ARG A 181 -5.52 8.02 6.18
N THR A 182 -4.54 7.29 5.66
CA THR A 182 -4.02 6.07 6.26
C THR A 182 -2.63 6.32 6.83
N SER A 183 -2.24 5.58 7.88
CA SER A 183 -0.90 5.68 8.44
C SER A 183 -0.49 4.42 9.17
N ASN A 184 0.80 4.12 9.13
CA ASN A 184 1.39 3.14 10.01
C ASN A 184 1.97 3.83 11.26
N ALA A 185 1.27 3.72 12.39
CA ALA A 185 1.70 4.23 13.68
C ALA A 185 2.26 3.12 14.60
N GLY A 186 2.34 1.88 14.10
CA GLY A 186 3.01 0.76 14.74
C GLY A 186 4.51 0.73 14.41
N TRP A 187 5.29 -0.04 15.17
CA TRP A 187 6.73 -0.18 14.95
C TRP A 187 7.06 -1.15 13.81
N LEU A 188 6.18 -2.14 13.61
CA LEU A 188 6.35 -3.15 12.57
C LEU A 188 5.89 -2.62 11.21
N VAL A 189 6.37 -3.26 10.15
CA VAL A 189 5.82 -3.06 8.80
C VAL A 189 4.41 -3.61 8.78
N HIS A 190 3.47 -2.79 8.33
CA HIS A 190 2.06 -3.15 8.18
C HIS A 190 1.58 -2.92 6.76
N MET A 191 0.58 -3.69 6.36
CA MET A 191 -0.26 -3.44 5.20
C MET A 191 -1.72 -3.33 5.64
N MET A 192 -2.55 -2.71 4.83
CA MET A 192 -3.99 -2.62 5.07
C MET A 192 -4.72 -2.88 3.76
N ILE A 193 -5.24 -4.09 3.63
CA ILE A 193 -6.04 -4.50 2.47
C ILE A 193 -7.43 -4.88 2.93
N GLY A 194 -8.43 -4.62 2.10
CA GLY A 194 -9.84 -4.91 2.38
C GLY A 194 -10.41 -5.88 1.36
N PHE A 195 -11.21 -6.83 1.83
CA PHE A 195 -11.93 -7.79 0.98
C PHE A 195 -13.43 -7.60 1.15
N GLU A 196 -14.13 -7.32 0.04
CA GLU A 196 -15.57 -7.20 0.07
C GLU A 196 -16.23 -8.54 0.42
N VAL A 197 -17.14 -8.52 1.39
CA VAL A 197 -17.83 -9.71 1.88
C VAL A 197 -19.35 -9.60 1.67
N LYS A 198 -19.99 -10.75 1.48
CA LYS A 198 -21.43 -10.84 1.17
C LYS A 198 -22.32 -10.24 2.26
N SER A 199 -21.83 -10.21 3.51
CA SER A 199 -22.59 -9.69 4.67
C SER A 199 -21.69 -9.51 5.89
N PRO A 200 -22.14 -8.78 6.94
CA PRO A 200 -21.42 -8.72 8.20
C PRO A 200 -21.16 -10.09 8.84
N ALA A 201 -22.05 -11.05 8.64
CA ALA A 201 -21.89 -12.41 9.15
C ALA A 201 -20.78 -13.15 8.41
N ALA A 202 -20.71 -13.02 7.07
CA ALA A 202 -19.64 -13.54 6.24
C ALA A 202 -18.29 -12.91 6.64
N GLY A 203 -18.24 -11.60 6.87
CA GLY A 203 -17.05 -10.91 7.35
C GLY A 203 -16.55 -11.44 8.68
N ARG A 204 -17.42 -11.61 9.66
CA ARG A 204 -17.04 -12.22 10.96
C ARG A 204 -16.53 -13.66 10.81
N LYS A 205 -17.10 -14.43 9.87
CA LYS A 205 -16.61 -15.78 9.58
C LYS A 205 -15.22 -15.74 8.95
N LEU A 206 -14.98 -14.85 7.97
CA LEU A 206 -13.70 -14.66 7.31
C LEU A 206 -12.61 -14.21 8.32
N MET A 207 -12.89 -13.25 9.19
CA MET A 207 -11.99 -12.81 10.25
C MET A 207 -11.56 -13.96 11.16
N ARG A 208 -12.50 -14.83 11.60
CA ARG A 208 -12.15 -16.02 12.39
C ARG A 208 -11.22 -16.97 11.64
N ARG A 209 -11.44 -17.15 10.32
CA ARG A 209 -10.57 -17.99 9.49
C ARG A 209 -9.17 -17.38 9.39
N PHE A 210 -9.05 -16.06 9.20
CA PHE A 210 -7.76 -15.37 9.17
C PHE A 210 -7.00 -15.50 10.50
N ARG A 211 -7.68 -15.39 11.63
CA ARG A 211 -7.05 -15.65 12.96
C ARG A 211 -6.49 -17.06 13.10
N THR A 212 -7.15 -18.04 12.55
CA THR A 212 -6.73 -19.44 12.68
C THR A 212 -5.69 -19.83 11.65
N LEU A 213 -5.86 -19.41 10.39
CA LEU A 213 -5.15 -19.92 9.23
C LEU A 213 -4.27 -18.86 8.53
N GLY A 214 -4.36 -17.58 8.96
CA GLY A 214 -3.72 -16.48 8.24
C GLY A 214 -4.29 -16.35 6.82
N SER A 215 -3.44 -16.03 5.86
CA SER A 215 -3.80 -15.91 4.44
C SER A 215 -4.38 -17.22 3.85
N ASN A 216 -4.04 -18.38 4.42
CA ASN A 216 -4.68 -19.67 4.05
C ASN A 216 -6.15 -19.75 4.50
N GLY A 217 -6.63 -18.80 5.29
CA GLY A 217 -8.03 -18.69 5.71
C GLY A 217 -8.97 -18.12 4.66
N PHE A 218 -8.45 -17.76 3.50
CA PHE A 218 -9.24 -17.23 2.38
C PHE A 218 -10.37 -18.20 2.00
N ASP A 219 -11.57 -17.66 1.79
CA ASP A 219 -12.76 -18.45 1.47
C ASP A 219 -13.60 -17.67 0.45
N PRO A 220 -13.49 -18.00 -0.84
CA PRO A 220 -14.20 -17.30 -1.91
C PRO A 220 -15.73 -17.27 -1.72
N ASP A 221 -16.29 -18.26 -1.03
CA ASP A 221 -17.72 -18.32 -0.77
C ASP A 221 -18.23 -17.21 0.17
N LEU A 222 -17.34 -16.58 0.92
CA LEU A 222 -17.64 -15.47 1.82
C LEU A 222 -17.52 -14.10 1.12
N LEU A 223 -16.81 -14.05 0.00
CA LEU A 223 -16.51 -12.82 -0.73
C LEU A 223 -17.63 -12.44 -1.68
N LYS A 224 -17.75 -11.16 -1.96
CA LYS A 224 -18.64 -10.61 -2.99
C LYS A 224 -17.89 -10.31 -4.28
N GLY A 225 -16.58 -10.15 -4.21
CA GLY A 225 -15.71 -10.01 -5.37
C GLY A 225 -14.96 -8.67 -5.48
N GLY A 226 -15.18 -7.75 -4.54
CA GLY A 226 -14.39 -6.51 -4.46
C GLY A 226 -13.23 -6.66 -3.47
N ASP A 227 -12.07 -6.17 -3.83
CA ASP A 227 -10.94 -5.94 -2.93
C ASP A 227 -10.38 -4.53 -3.18
N PHE A 228 -9.70 -4.00 -2.21
CA PHE A 228 -8.99 -2.73 -2.32
C PHE A 228 -7.81 -2.68 -1.35
N SER A 229 -6.83 -1.87 -1.67
CA SER A 229 -5.71 -1.59 -0.78
C SER A 229 -5.81 -0.16 -0.24
N PHE A 230 -5.66 0.02 1.07
CA PHE A 230 -5.44 1.33 1.67
C PHE A 230 -3.96 1.70 1.69
N PHE A 231 -3.10 0.74 1.82
CA PHE A 231 -1.67 0.79 1.53
C PHE A 231 -1.09 -0.62 1.50
N GLY A 232 -0.04 -0.80 0.72
CA GLY A 232 0.80 -1.98 0.74
C GLY A 232 1.68 -2.03 2.00
N PRO A 233 2.73 -2.87 2.03
CA PRO A 233 3.67 -2.92 3.14
C PRO A 233 4.41 -1.60 3.35
N VAL A 234 4.14 -0.90 4.47
CA VAL A 234 4.81 0.35 4.82
C VAL A 234 5.38 0.32 6.23
N SER A 235 6.52 1.00 6.40
CA SER A 235 7.23 1.14 7.67
C SER A 235 6.56 2.15 8.61
N HIS A 236 7.01 2.16 9.87
CA HIS A 236 6.58 3.15 10.86
C HIS A 236 6.65 4.59 10.34
N GLY A 237 5.61 5.36 10.60
CA GLY A 237 5.53 6.78 10.24
C GLY A 237 5.05 7.04 8.82
N ALA A 238 4.93 6.03 7.96
CA ALA A 238 4.38 6.21 6.62
C ALA A 238 2.92 6.68 6.68
N VAL A 239 2.59 7.63 5.81
CA VAL A 239 1.25 8.21 5.68
C VAL A 239 0.87 8.26 4.22
N GLN A 240 -0.34 7.84 3.88
CA GLN A 240 -0.91 7.97 2.55
C GLN A 240 -2.31 8.58 2.66
N GLN A 241 -2.69 9.39 1.68
CA GLN A 241 -4.00 10.01 1.64
C GLN A 241 -4.53 9.98 0.20
N PHE A 242 -5.77 9.58 0.04
CA PHE A 242 -6.40 9.41 -1.25
C PHE A 242 -7.92 9.61 -1.16
N VAL A 243 -8.57 9.79 -2.30
CA VAL A 243 -10.03 9.80 -2.38
C VAL A 243 -10.54 8.38 -2.53
N LEU A 244 -11.55 7.99 -1.75
CA LEU A 244 -12.19 6.69 -1.84
C LEU A 244 -13.17 6.67 -3.02
N GLU A 245 -12.64 6.54 -4.26
CA GLU A 245 -13.45 6.71 -5.47
C GLU A 245 -14.01 5.41 -6.03
N TYR A 246 -13.26 4.32 -5.95
CA TYR A 246 -13.53 3.10 -6.71
C TYR A 246 -14.17 1.98 -5.91
N GLN A 247 -14.47 2.21 -4.64
CA GLN A 247 -14.96 1.16 -3.78
C GLN A 247 -16.46 1.01 -3.94
N GLN A 248 -16.91 -0.21 -4.15
CA GLN A 248 -18.33 -0.51 -4.10
C GLN A 248 -18.81 -0.37 -2.66
N THR A 249 -20.02 0.16 -2.49
CA THR A 249 -20.65 0.17 -1.18
C THR A 249 -20.87 -1.26 -0.68
N GLY A 250 -20.58 -1.50 0.60
CA GLY A 250 -20.68 -2.84 1.16
C GLY A 250 -19.85 -3.03 2.43
N TRP A 251 -19.74 -4.28 2.84
CA TRP A 251 -18.95 -4.67 4.00
C TRP A 251 -17.61 -5.23 3.57
N TYR A 252 -16.55 -4.79 4.25
CA TYR A 252 -15.19 -5.21 3.96
C TYR A 252 -14.48 -5.70 5.22
N VAL A 253 -13.64 -6.71 5.06
CA VAL A 253 -12.71 -7.15 6.09
C VAL A 253 -11.35 -6.55 5.78
N GLU A 254 -10.91 -5.58 6.57
CA GLU A 254 -9.53 -5.10 6.56
C GLU A 254 -8.64 -6.11 7.27
N VAL A 255 -7.46 -6.39 6.71
CA VAL A 255 -6.52 -7.38 7.25
C VAL A 255 -5.07 -7.01 6.92
N CYS A 256 -4.15 -7.43 7.79
CA CYS A 256 -2.71 -7.36 7.59
C CYS A 256 -2.12 -8.76 7.57
N PHE A 257 -1.48 -9.17 6.45
CA PHE A 257 -0.80 -10.46 6.32
C PHE A 257 0.72 -10.37 6.48
N MET A 258 1.24 -9.20 6.90
CA MET A 258 2.65 -9.10 7.26
C MET A 258 2.99 -10.11 8.36
N GLN A 259 4.26 -10.57 8.38
CA GLN A 259 4.71 -11.57 9.33
C GLN A 259 5.54 -10.93 10.44
N THR A 260 5.44 -11.50 11.62
CA THR A 260 6.36 -11.28 12.72
C THR A 260 7.65 -12.07 12.50
N GLN A 261 8.69 -11.79 13.30
CA GLN A 261 9.97 -12.50 13.26
C GLN A 261 9.85 -14.01 13.45
N ASP A 262 8.81 -14.47 14.17
CA ASP A 262 8.52 -15.90 14.36
C ASP A 262 7.66 -16.51 13.23
N GLY A 263 7.42 -15.74 12.17
CA GLY A 263 6.70 -16.18 10.96
C GLY A 263 5.17 -16.20 11.10
N ARG A 264 4.60 -15.70 12.19
CA ARG A 264 3.14 -15.57 12.32
C ARG A 264 2.66 -14.33 11.57
N GLU A 265 1.62 -14.48 10.76
CA GLU A 265 0.95 -13.36 10.13
C GLU A 265 0.20 -12.50 11.17
N HIS A 266 0.20 -11.18 11.01
CA HIS A 266 -0.46 -10.25 11.92
C HIS A 266 -1.97 -10.52 12.02
N ALA A 267 -2.60 -11.01 10.95
CA ALA A 267 -3.99 -11.49 10.96
C ALA A 267 -4.23 -12.57 12.01
N ARG A 268 -3.27 -13.49 12.21
CA ARG A 268 -3.36 -14.53 13.24
C ARG A 268 -3.21 -14.00 14.67
N LEU A 269 -2.73 -12.76 14.80
CA LEU A 269 -2.61 -12.04 16.06
C LEU A 269 -3.77 -11.07 16.29
N GLY A 270 -4.78 -11.08 15.40
CA GLY A 270 -6.00 -10.29 15.53
C GLY A 270 -5.98 -8.99 14.75
N MET A 271 -5.05 -8.82 13.79
CA MET A 271 -4.99 -7.64 12.95
C MET A 271 -5.94 -7.75 11.76
N GLU A 272 -7.21 -7.79 12.09
CA GLU A 272 -8.30 -7.71 11.14
C GLU A 272 -9.47 -6.92 11.74
N ARG A 273 -10.29 -6.32 10.87
CA ARG A 273 -11.43 -5.51 11.26
C ARG A 273 -12.51 -5.51 10.19
N LEU A 274 -13.79 -5.47 10.60
CA LEU A 274 -14.91 -5.26 9.71
C LEU A 274 -15.20 -3.76 9.61
N ILE A 275 -15.32 -3.26 8.37
CA ILE A 275 -15.73 -1.89 8.05
C ILE A 275 -16.92 -1.90 7.09
N HIS A 276 -17.61 -0.77 7.00
CA HIS A 276 -18.74 -0.55 6.12
C HIS A 276 -18.44 0.65 5.20
N VAL A 277 -18.48 0.44 3.89
CA VAL A 277 -18.42 1.50 2.89
C VAL A 277 -19.82 1.82 2.41
N VAL A 278 -20.21 3.08 2.45
CA VAL A 278 -21.55 3.58 2.11
C VAL A 278 -21.53 4.70 1.12
#